data_44246df09053cb300d3657936bab9875
#
_entry.id   44246df09053cb300d3657936bab9875
#
_cell.length_a   1.000
_cell.length_b   1.000
_cell.length_c   1.000
_cell.angle_alpha   90.00
_cell.angle_beta   90.00
_cell.angle_gamma   90.00
#
_symmetry.space_group_name_H-M   'P 1'
#
loop_
_entity.id
_entity.type
_entity.pdbx_description
1 polymer ?
#
loop_
_entity_poly.entity_id
_entity_poly.type
_entity_poly.pdbx_seq_one_letter_code
_entity_poly.pdbx_strand_id
1 'polypeptide(L)'
;MQALSTRHHAPLDQLDYPEIAVLRVDTAQPAEEPDRGWTGFASSLTPDDLLSALRGWWRCDPAAVAAGQVLPVTLSGYVVAVLTGLQHWEKNPQGRHAFPDARLAGYVTDLVSPHTVITSYVNDDHHLAELLLGTRLVSHSGGAVAYVPANPTA
;
A
#
# COMPACT_ATOMS: atom_id res chain seq x y z
N MET A 1 7.66 15.05 -19.17
CA MET A 1 7.53 14.48 -17.82
C MET A 1 6.06 14.35 -17.46
N GLN A 2 5.70 13.27 -16.85
CA GLN A 2 4.32 13.01 -16.49
C GLN A 2 4.16 12.94 -14.98
N ALA A 3 3.41 13.88 -14.41
CA ALA A 3 3.10 13.89 -13.00
C ALA A 3 2.06 12.81 -12.67
N LEU A 4 1.95 12.42 -11.40
CA LEU A 4 0.95 11.44 -10.96
C LEU A 4 -0.48 11.87 -11.30
N SER A 5 -0.76 13.17 -11.27
CA SER A 5 -2.09 13.72 -11.58
C SER A 5 -2.58 13.38 -12.98
N THR A 6 -1.70 12.99 -13.90
CA THR A 6 -2.06 12.60 -15.26
C THR A 6 -2.23 11.10 -15.46
N ARG A 7 -2.01 10.30 -14.39
CA ARG A 7 -2.12 8.86 -14.47
C ARG A 7 -3.59 8.43 -14.50
N HIS A 8 -3.85 7.32 -15.17
CA HIS A 8 -5.18 6.72 -15.25
C HIS A 8 -5.54 6.00 -13.94
N HIS A 9 -6.80 5.63 -13.81
CA HIS A 9 -7.30 4.90 -12.66
C HIS A 9 -6.67 3.51 -12.56
N ALA A 10 -6.51 3.02 -11.33
CA ALA A 10 -6.01 1.67 -11.08
C ALA A 10 -6.94 0.63 -11.74
N PRO A 11 -6.39 -0.35 -12.46
CA PRO A 11 -7.18 -1.35 -13.15
C PRO A 11 -7.61 -2.48 -12.20
N LEU A 12 -8.44 -2.17 -11.21
CA LEU A 12 -8.87 -3.11 -10.18
C LEU A 12 -9.65 -4.31 -10.73
N ASP A 13 -10.31 -4.13 -11.89
CA ASP A 13 -11.03 -5.19 -12.56
C ASP A 13 -10.13 -6.31 -13.08
N GLN A 14 -8.83 -6.08 -13.14
CA GLN A 14 -7.85 -7.11 -13.48
C GLN A 14 -7.38 -7.93 -12.27
N LEU A 15 -7.85 -7.58 -11.07
CA LEU A 15 -7.59 -8.35 -9.86
C LEU A 15 -8.69 -9.38 -9.66
N ASP A 16 -8.32 -10.58 -9.22
CA ASP A 16 -9.26 -11.71 -9.06
C ASP A 16 -10.02 -11.68 -7.73
N TYR A 17 -10.07 -10.53 -7.07
CA TYR A 17 -10.67 -10.40 -5.75
C TYR A 17 -11.84 -9.43 -5.78
N PRO A 18 -12.94 -9.72 -5.06
CA PRO A 18 -14.12 -8.85 -5.07
C PRO A 18 -13.87 -7.50 -4.39
N GLU A 19 -12.96 -7.48 -3.43
CA GLU A 19 -12.66 -6.28 -2.64
C GLU A 19 -11.19 -6.32 -2.23
N ILE A 20 -10.54 -5.16 -2.24
CA ILE A 20 -9.18 -5.02 -1.71
C ILE A 20 -9.14 -3.92 -0.66
N ALA A 21 -8.24 -4.05 0.30
CA ALA A 21 -7.92 -2.98 1.22
C ALA A 21 -6.96 -2.00 0.56
N VAL A 22 -7.06 -0.74 0.95
CA VAL A 22 -6.17 0.34 0.49
C VAL A 22 -5.66 1.07 1.72
N LEU A 23 -4.35 1.20 1.84
CA LEU A 23 -3.73 1.98 2.90
C LEU A 23 -3.50 3.41 2.42
N ARG A 24 -4.11 4.36 3.11
CA ARG A 24 -3.95 5.79 2.80
C ARG A 24 -2.98 6.39 3.80
N VAL A 25 -1.93 7.01 3.29
CA VAL A 25 -0.88 7.58 4.13
C VAL A 25 -0.62 9.04 3.78
N ASP A 26 0.05 9.71 4.70
CA ASP A 26 0.60 11.05 4.50
C ASP A 26 2.11 10.94 4.28
N THR A 27 2.76 12.09 4.07
CA THR A 27 4.21 12.18 4.00
C THR A 27 4.84 11.59 5.27
N ALA A 28 5.96 10.90 5.11
CA ALA A 28 6.63 10.21 6.21
C ALA A 28 6.99 11.16 7.35
N GLN A 29 6.77 10.68 8.57
CA GLN A 29 7.10 11.36 9.81
C GLN A 29 7.74 10.36 10.76
N PRO A 30 8.58 10.81 11.72
CA PRO A 30 9.07 9.91 12.77
C PRO A 30 7.90 9.26 13.52
N ALA A 31 7.98 7.96 13.72
CA ALA A 31 6.97 7.22 14.46
C ALA A 31 7.27 7.25 15.95
N GLU A 32 6.22 7.21 16.75
CA GLU A 32 6.34 7.13 18.21
C GLU A 32 6.41 5.69 18.73
N GLU A 33 6.10 4.72 17.88
CA GLU A 33 6.16 3.31 18.24
C GLU A 33 7.60 2.81 18.28
N PRO A 34 7.98 1.97 19.26
CA PRO A 34 9.36 1.53 19.41
C PRO A 34 9.85 0.57 18.32
N ASP A 35 8.94 -0.07 17.60
CA ASP A 35 9.27 -1.09 16.60
C ASP A 35 9.33 -0.57 15.17
N ARG A 36 9.18 0.74 14.97
CA ARG A 36 9.39 1.36 13.66
C ARG A 36 9.88 2.79 13.81
N GLY A 37 10.79 3.21 12.92
CA GLY A 37 11.33 4.57 12.93
C GLY A 37 10.46 5.60 12.26
N TRP A 38 9.60 5.18 11.32
CA TRP A 38 8.82 6.07 10.46
C TRP A 38 7.39 5.57 10.29
N THR A 39 6.49 6.48 10.01
CA THR A 39 5.14 6.21 9.52
C THR A 39 4.90 7.05 8.26
N GLY A 40 4.05 6.56 7.35
CA GLY A 40 3.79 7.26 6.09
C GLY A 40 4.77 6.91 4.99
N PHE A 41 4.78 7.73 3.94
CA PHE A 41 5.58 7.48 2.74
C PHE A 41 6.55 8.62 2.46
N ALA A 42 7.80 8.27 2.13
CA ALA A 42 8.76 9.15 1.47
C ALA A 42 9.64 8.31 0.55
N SER A 43 9.87 8.80 -0.66
CA SER A 43 10.70 8.09 -1.64
C SER A 43 12.17 8.03 -1.24
N SER A 44 12.59 8.87 -0.29
CA SER A 44 13.96 8.90 0.24
C SER A 44 14.22 7.84 1.31
N LEU A 45 13.19 7.17 1.82
CA LEU A 45 13.38 6.06 2.77
C LEU A 45 13.98 4.86 2.05
N THR A 46 14.84 4.11 2.77
CA THR A 46 15.30 2.82 2.25
C THR A 46 14.13 1.86 2.12
N PRO A 47 14.23 0.83 1.26
CA PRO A 47 13.15 -0.16 1.17
C PRO A 47 12.79 -0.80 2.52
N ASP A 48 13.77 -1.08 3.36
CA ASP A 48 13.51 -1.67 4.67
C ASP A 48 12.77 -0.71 5.60
N ASP A 49 13.18 0.56 5.64
CA ASP A 49 12.51 1.58 6.44
C ASP A 49 11.10 1.84 5.93
N LEU A 50 10.93 1.88 4.62
CA LEU A 50 9.62 2.07 3.99
C LEU A 50 8.67 0.92 4.33
N LEU A 51 9.12 -0.32 4.20
CA LEU A 51 8.32 -1.49 4.55
C LEU A 51 7.94 -1.46 6.03
N SER A 52 8.89 -1.16 6.91
CA SER A 52 8.63 -1.04 8.35
C SER A 52 7.57 0.02 8.65
N ALA A 53 7.62 1.16 7.94
CA ALA A 53 6.64 2.23 8.12
C ALA A 53 5.23 1.82 7.65
N LEU A 54 5.14 0.99 6.62
CA LEU A 54 3.87 0.70 5.95
C LEU A 54 3.17 -0.57 6.44
N ARG A 55 3.88 -1.55 7.00
CA ARG A 55 3.31 -2.85 7.37
C ARG A 55 2.55 -2.88 8.70
N GLY A 56 2.42 -1.79 9.40
CA GLY A 56 1.67 -1.70 10.66
C GLY A 56 2.05 -0.43 11.42
N TRP A 57 1.38 -0.06 12.43
CA TRP A 57 0.19 -0.66 13.07
C TRP A 57 -1.05 0.10 12.62
N TRP A 58 -2.03 -0.59 12.08
CA TRP A 58 -3.20 0.06 11.49
C TRP A 58 -4.50 -0.45 12.10
N ARG A 59 -5.48 0.44 12.20
CA ARG A 59 -6.85 0.03 12.53
C ARG A 59 -7.48 -0.51 11.27
N CYS A 60 -7.71 -1.82 11.23
CA CYS A 60 -8.26 -2.48 10.06
C CYS A 60 -8.87 -3.83 10.44
N ASP A 61 -9.62 -4.40 9.51
CA ASP A 61 -10.00 -5.80 9.56
C ASP A 61 -8.90 -6.62 8.88
N PRO A 62 -8.02 -7.29 9.64
CA PRO A 62 -6.86 -7.94 9.05
C PRO A 62 -7.24 -9.11 8.13
N ALA A 63 -8.36 -9.79 8.41
CA ALA A 63 -8.83 -10.88 7.56
C ALA A 63 -9.26 -10.35 6.18
N ALA A 64 -9.90 -9.17 6.14
CA ALA A 64 -10.29 -8.53 4.88
C ALA A 64 -9.06 -8.07 4.09
N VAL A 65 -8.04 -7.54 4.77
CA VAL A 65 -6.76 -7.17 4.13
C VAL A 65 -6.11 -8.41 3.51
N ALA A 66 -6.02 -9.49 4.28
CA ALA A 66 -5.42 -10.74 3.81
C ALA A 66 -6.20 -11.34 2.63
N ALA A 67 -7.54 -11.27 2.66
CA ALA A 67 -8.38 -11.81 1.59
C ALA A 67 -8.14 -11.12 0.24
N GLY A 68 -7.79 -9.84 0.25
CA GLY A 68 -7.46 -9.11 -0.97
C GLY A 68 -6.07 -9.40 -1.51
N GLN A 69 -5.19 -9.96 -0.71
CA GLN A 69 -3.83 -10.41 -1.03
C GLN A 69 -2.87 -9.32 -1.53
N VAL A 70 -3.35 -8.11 -1.70
CA VAL A 70 -2.56 -6.96 -2.12
C VAL A 70 -3.03 -5.75 -1.33
N LEU A 71 -2.08 -4.91 -0.92
CA LEU A 71 -2.38 -3.67 -0.21
C LEU A 71 -1.70 -2.52 -0.95
N PRO A 72 -2.41 -1.87 -1.88
CA PRO A 72 -1.91 -0.63 -2.46
C PRO A 72 -1.83 0.45 -1.39
N VAL A 73 -0.75 1.22 -1.41
CA VAL A 73 -0.54 2.35 -0.51
C VAL A 73 -0.70 3.62 -1.32
N THR A 74 -1.61 4.49 -0.92
CA THR A 74 -1.89 5.73 -1.64
C THR A 74 -1.42 6.95 -0.86
N LEU A 75 -0.90 7.93 -1.59
CA LEU A 75 -0.61 9.27 -1.13
C LEU A 75 -1.36 10.23 -2.04
N SER A 76 -2.26 11.02 -1.48
CA SER A 76 -3.12 11.93 -2.25
C SER A 76 -3.90 11.24 -3.38
N GLY A 77 -4.28 9.97 -3.17
CA GLY A 77 -5.08 9.21 -4.14
C GLY A 77 -4.29 8.49 -5.22
N TYR A 78 -2.96 8.50 -5.17
CA TYR A 78 -2.11 7.81 -6.15
C TYR A 78 -1.32 6.70 -5.48
N VAL A 79 -1.24 5.54 -6.14
CA VAL A 79 -0.53 4.39 -5.59
C VAL A 79 0.97 4.64 -5.64
N VAL A 80 1.58 4.76 -4.47
CA VAL A 80 3.02 5.05 -4.33
C VAL A 80 3.82 3.84 -3.86
N ALA A 81 3.15 2.82 -3.32
CA ALA A 81 3.78 1.57 -2.91
C ALA A 81 2.75 0.45 -2.98
N VAL A 82 3.22 -0.78 -3.04
CA VAL A 82 2.37 -1.98 -3.08
C VAL A 82 2.96 -3.01 -2.12
N LEU A 83 2.15 -3.47 -1.18
CA LEU A 83 2.51 -4.54 -0.25
C LEU A 83 1.79 -5.83 -0.59
N THR A 84 2.46 -6.95 -0.36
CA THR A 84 1.92 -8.30 -0.46
C THR A 84 2.38 -9.12 0.75
N GLY A 85 2.08 -10.42 0.79
CA GLY A 85 2.48 -11.25 1.92
C GLY A 85 1.68 -10.96 3.19
N LEU A 86 0.38 -10.77 3.06
CA LEU A 86 -0.48 -10.25 4.11
C LEU A 86 -1.25 -11.34 4.88
N GLN A 87 -0.84 -12.59 4.74
CA GLN A 87 -1.59 -13.73 5.29
C GLN A 87 -1.39 -13.94 6.80
N HIS A 88 -0.40 -13.29 7.38
CA HIS A 88 -0.11 -13.37 8.81
C HIS A 88 -0.17 -11.97 9.43
N TRP A 89 -0.85 -11.83 10.56
CA TRP A 89 -0.96 -10.54 11.24
C TRP A 89 -0.84 -10.69 12.75
N GLU A 90 -0.49 -9.59 13.41
CA GLU A 90 -0.41 -9.48 14.85
C GLU A 90 -1.27 -8.31 15.32
N LYS A 91 -1.76 -8.38 16.54
CA LYS A 91 -2.58 -7.34 17.15
C LYS A 91 -1.84 -6.77 18.36
N ASN A 92 -1.83 -5.44 18.49
CA ASN A 92 -1.26 -4.79 19.66
C ASN A 92 -2.34 -4.50 20.73
N PRO A 93 -1.94 -4.05 21.94
CA PRO A 93 -2.91 -3.73 22.99
C PRO A 93 -3.91 -2.63 22.64
N GLN A 94 -3.59 -1.76 21.67
CA GLN A 94 -4.48 -0.70 21.22
C GLN A 94 -5.47 -1.17 20.15
N GLY A 95 -5.47 -2.46 19.80
CA GLY A 95 -6.38 -3.02 18.81
C GLY A 95 -5.98 -2.76 17.38
N ARG A 96 -4.74 -2.35 17.12
CA ARG A 96 -4.19 -2.15 15.79
C ARG A 96 -3.48 -3.42 15.32
N HIS A 97 -3.34 -3.55 14.00
CA HIS A 97 -2.76 -4.75 13.40
C HIS A 97 -1.53 -4.41 12.57
N ALA A 98 -0.55 -5.32 12.58
CA ALA A 98 0.63 -5.27 11.72
C ALA A 98 0.76 -6.59 10.97
N PHE A 99 1.46 -6.52 9.84
CA PHE A 99 1.66 -7.67 8.96
C PHE A 99 3.16 -7.97 8.89
N PRO A 100 3.70 -8.76 9.83
CA PRO A 100 5.15 -8.93 9.95
C PRO A 100 5.81 -9.60 8.74
N ASP A 101 5.05 -10.39 7.99
CA ASP A 101 5.57 -11.08 6.80
C ASP A 101 5.31 -10.30 5.50
N ALA A 102 4.79 -9.09 5.59
CA ALA A 102 4.53 -8.26 4.41
C ALA A 102 5.81 -8.03 3.62
N ARG A 103 5.66 -8.02 2.29
CA ARG A 103 6.74 -7.70 1.36
C ARG A 103 6.42 -6.39 0.66
N LEU A 104 7.45 -5.60 0.41
CA LEU A 104 7.34 -4.42 -0.45
C LEU A 104 7.51 -4.88 -1.90
N ALA A 105 6.42 -4.98 -2.62
CA ALA A 105 6.46 -5.41 -4.02
C ALA A 105 7.13 -4.36 -4.91
N GLY A 106 6.87 -3.09 -4.64
CA GLY A 106 7.50 -1.99 -5.36
C GLY A 106 7.06 -0.65 -4.79
N TYR A 107 7.70 0.40 -5.24
CA TYR A 107 7.38 1.77 -4.82
C TYR A 107 7.82 2.79 -5.86
N VAL A 108 7.29 4.00 -5.75
CA VAL A 108 7.62 5.14 -6.63
C VAL A 108 8.78 5.92 -6.01
N THR A 109 9.81 6.21 -6.79
CA THR A 109 11.01 6.89 -6.28
C THR A 109 10.89 8.41 -6.29
N ASP A 110 9.99 8.98 -7.10
CA ASP A 110 9.85 10.42 -7.22
C ASP A 110 8.40 10.73 -7.62
N LEU A 111 7.74 11.64 -6.91
CA LEU A 111 6.35 11.99 -7.16
C LEU A 111 6.19 12.97 -8.32
N VAL A 112 7.22 13.73 -8.66
CA VAL A 112 7.19 14.70 -9.77
C VAL A 112 7.52 14.02 -11.09
N SER A 113 8.54 13.17 -11.10
CA SER A 113 8.98 12.40 -12.25
C SER A 113 9.01 10.92 -11.85
N PRO A 114 7.83 10.27 -11.79
CA PRO A 114 7.75 8.96 -11.14
C PRO A 114 8.51 7.88 -11.88
N HIS A 115 9.44 7.28 -11.17
CA HIS A 115 10.08 6.03 -11.55
C HIS A 115 9.67 4.98 -10.53
N THR A 116 9.43 3.77 -10.99
CA THR A 116 9.06 2.67 -10.14
C THR A 116 10.24 1.74 -9.91
N VAL A 117 10.37 1.26 -8.67
CA VAL A 117 11.36 0.26 -8.29
C VAL A 117 10.60 -0.97 -7.79
N ILE A 118 10.92 -2.13 -8.36
CA ILE A 118 10.34 -3.40 -7.94
C ILE A 118 11.37 -4.09 -7.06
N THR A 119 10.99 -4.34 -5.81
CA THR A 119 11.93 -4.80 -4.79
C THR A 119 11.77 -6.28 -4.44
N SER A 120 10.61 -6.87 -4.74
CA SER A 120 10.33 -8.28 -4.45
C SER A 120 10.90 -9.20 -5.54
N TYR A 121 11.30 -10.41 -5.14
CA TYR A 121 11.73 -11.46 -6.07
C TYR A 121 10.59 -12.39 -6.50
N VAL A 122 9.36 -12.14 -6.02
CA VAL A 122 8.19 -12.95 -6.34
C VAL A 122 7.55 -12.42 -7.62
N ASN A 123 7.35 -13.27 -8.62
CA ASN A 123 6.82 -12.84 -9.93
C ASN A 123 5.42 -12.22 -9.83
N ASP A 124 4.55 -12.76 -9.00
CA ASP A 124 3.21 -12.20 -8.81
C ASP A 124 3.28 -10.79 -8.21
N ASP A 125 4.24 -10.55 -7.32
CA ASP A 125 4.48 -9.22 -6.75
C ASP A 125 4.91 -8.23 -7.84
N HIS A 126 5.77 -8.65 -8.77
CA HIS A 126 6.19 -7.81 -9.91
C HIS A 126 4.98 -7.39 -10.75
N HIS A 127 4.11 -8.34 -11.05
CA HIS A 127 2.91 -8.08 -11.84
C HIS A 127 2.00 -7.06 -11.14
N LEU A 128 1.74 -7.26 -9.85
CA LEU A 128 0.90 -6.35 -9.06
C LEU A 128 1.51 -4.95 -8.97
N ALA A 129 2.83 -4.86 -8.77
CA ALA A 129 3.52 -3.58 -8.71
C ALA A 129 3.43 -2.84 -10.05
N GLU A 130 3.69 -3.52 -11.16
CA GLU A 130 3.60 -2.91 -12.49
C GLU A 130 2.17 -2.45 -12.81
N LEU A 131 1.18 -3.23 -12.40
CA LEU A 131 -0.23 -2.94 -12.65
C LEU A 131 -0.70 -1.69 -11.90
N LEU A 132 -0.27 -1.52 -10.65
CA LEU A 132 -0.88 -0.56 -9.73
C LEU A 132 -0.04 0.70 -9.49
N LEU A 133 1.30 0.62 -9.51
CA LEU A 133 2.14 1.76 -9.15
C LEU A 133 1.89 2.96 -10.06
N GLY A 134 1.75 4.12 -9.46
CA GLY A 134 1.54 5.39 -10.17
C GLY A 134 0.12 5.59 -10.68
N THR A 135 -0.78 4.63 -10.49
CA THR A 135 -2.18 4.77 -10.89
C THR A 135 -2.98 5.53 -9.84
N ARG A 136 -4.12 6.04 -10.25
CA ARG A 136 -5.03 6.73 -9.35
C ARG A 136 -6.01 5.74 -8.71
N LEU A 137 -6.09 5.76 -7.40
CA LEU A 137 -6.98 4.89 -6.63
C LEU A 137 -7.62 5.70 -5.52
N VAL A 138 -8.80 6.23 -5.78
CA VAL A 138 -9.55 7.03 -4.82
C VAL A 138 -10.37 6.09 -3.94
N SER A 139 -10.29 6.33 -2.64
CA SER A 139 -11.03 5.55 -1.64
C SER A 139 -11.70 6.49 -0.66
N HIS A 140 -12.79 6.03 -0.06
CA HIS A 140 -13.58 6.80 0.90
C HIS A 140 -13.62 6.06 2.23
N SER A 141 -13.09 6.69 3.28
CA SER A 141 -13.09 6.14 4.62
C SER A 141 -12.67 7.22 5.60
N GLY A 142 -13.06 7.09 6.84
CA GLY A 142 -12.59 7.96 7.92
C GLY A 142 -11.24 7.55 8.50
N GLY A 143 -10.70 6.39 8.12
CA GLY A 143 -9.48 5.83 8.67
C GLY A 143 -8.37 5.67 7.64
N ALA A 144 -7.23 5.14 8.10
CA ALA A 144 -6.07 4.90 7.25
C ALA A 144 -6.31 3.77 6.25
N VAL A 145 -7.12 2.77 6.62
CA VAL A 145 -7.41 1.63 5.74
C VAL A 145 -8.85 1.72 5.25
N ALA A 146 -9.01 1.72 3.93
CA ALA A 146 -10.30 1.70 3.26
C ALA A 146 -10.45 0.39 2.48
N TYR A 147 -11.68 0.01 2.15
CA TYR A 147 -11.98 -1.20 1.38
C TYR A 147 -12.68 -0.79 0.10
N VAL A 148 -12.14 -1.23 -1.03
CA VAL A 148 -12.58 -0.78 -2.35
C VAL A 148 -13.04 -2.01 -3.15
N PRO A 149 -14.25 -1.99 -3.72
CA PRO A 149 -14.65 -3.08 -4.61
C PRO A 149 -13.80 -3.09 -5.86
N ALA A 150 -13.37 -4.29 -6.27
CA ALA A 150 -12.56 -4.45 -7.48
C ALA A 150 -13.39 -4.22 -8.74
N ASN A 151 -14.72 -4.39 -8.65
CA ASN A 151 -15.63 -4.11 -9.75
C ASN A 151 -16.72 -3.12 -9.29
N PRO A 152 -16.46 -1.80 -9.35
CA PRO A 152 -17.39 -0.79 -8.82
C PRO A 152 -18.66 -0.63 -9.65
N THR A 153 -18.74 -1.21 -10.83
CA THR A 153 -19.93 -1.13 -11.68
C THR A 153 -20.94 -2.26 -11.42
N ALA A 154 -20.56 -3.21 -10.62
CA ALA A 154 -21.40 -4.35 -10.29
C ALA A 154 -22.55 -3.97 -9.37
#